data_c07e3a89d990ff4c9b613f0988833df1
#
_entry.id   c07e3a89d990ff4c9b613f0988833df1
#
_cell.length_a   1.000
_cell.length_b   1.000
_cell.length_c   1.000
_cell.angle_alpha   90.00
_cell.angle_beta   90.00
_cell.angle_gamma   90.00
#
_symmetry.space_group_name_H-M   'P 1'
#
loop_
_entity.id
_entity.type
_entity.pdbx_description
1 polymer ?
#
loop_
_entity_poly.entity_id
_entity_poly.type
_entity_poly.pdbx_seq_one_letter_code
_entity_poly.pdbx_strand_id
1 'polypeptide(L)'
;MKKLTSALVSVAVAALLSGSAVAADQKFTFKLSHQMAPDHTLQLVALKFAELVKEKTGGNVTVKVFPSGALGAEKDNAAGLKSGLLDIGIVAVEQYPSFVPESAVLVLPYLYTDYEHVDRVLNSDVAKDVATMIREKTNIRVLTFLPLAFRQMFTVDKEVRTAADLKGLKMRVPESPIYVAAFKQFGAVPTPLAWGEVYAALQTGVAKGVENTPEAIQTASLQEVTKYMNVTNHLEGPTTLSMSDQAFKKLPPEYQNALVAAAAEAEKYDLQLTIARDKEAREKLKTKLTVVQPDIASFKNAIKYDQIDLVSSDKGKELVKRVLAIK
;
A
#
# COMPACT_ATOMS: atom_id res chain seq x y z
N MET A 1 75.45 -29.33 5.37
CA MET A 1 74.55 -28.30 5.91
C MET A 1 74.01 -27.50 4.75
N LYS A 2 72.92 -27.92 4.13
CA LYS A 2 72.08 -27.21 3.13
C LYS A 2 70.97 -28.19 2.66
N LYS A 3 69.83 -28.25 3.29
CA LYS A 3 68.57 -28.85 2.82
C LYS A 3 67.58 -28.90 3.99
N LEU A 4 67.04 -27.74 4.42
CA LEU A 4 65.94 -27.71 5.41
C LEU A 4 65.25 -26.30 5.45
N THR A 5 64.96 -25.70 4.29
CA THR A 5 64.25 -24.39 4.24
C THR A 5 63.23 -24.26 3.12
N SER A 6 62.67 -25.34 2.57
CA SER A 6 61.71 -25.26 1.45
C SER A 6 60.36 -25.88 1.73
N ALA A 7 60.00 -26.26 2.98
CA ALA A 7 58.76 -26.96 3.28
C ALA A 7 57.72 -26.13 4.07
N LEU A 8 57.96 -24.86 4.37
CA LEU A 8 57.10 -24.04 5.25
C LEU A 8 56.30 -22.93 4.54
N VAL A 9 56.43 -22.75 3.23
CA VAL A 9 55.73 -21.69 2.48
C VAL A 9 54.44 -22.19 1.76
N SER A 10 54.29 -23.51 1.58
CA SER A 10 53.17 -24.06 0.79
C SER A 10 51.86 -24.33 1.59
N VAL A 11 51.83 -24.17 2.91
CA VAL A 11 50.63 -24.44 3.73
C VAL A 11 49.81 -23.19 4.03
N ALA A 12 50.36 -21.97 3.88
CA ALA A 12 49.69 -20.73 4.22
C ALA A 12 48.74 -20.16 3.13
N VAL A 13 48.80 -20.67 1.89
CA VAL A 13 47.93 -20.15 0.78
C VAL A 13 46.64 -20.93 0.63
N ALA A 14 46.53 -22.15 1.17
CA ALA A 14 45.31 -22.97 1.09
C ALA A 14 44.21 -22.59 2.12
N ALA A 15 44.53 -21.77 3.14
CA ALA A 15 43.59 -21.40 4.21
C ALA A 15 42.75 -20.12 3.90
N LEU A 16 43.02 -19.39 2.82
CA LEU A 16 42.33 -18.14 2.45
C LEU A 16 41.20 -18.31 1.43
N LEU A 17 40.97 -19.52 0.92
CA LEU A 17 39.93 -19.82 -0.06
C LEU A 17 38.71 -20.55 0.53
N SER A 18 38.65 -20.79 1.84
CA SER A 18 37.58 -21.56 2.48
C SER A 18 36.49 -20.67 3.13
N GLY A 19 36.54 -19.35 2.94
CA GLY A 19 35.63 -18.40 3.64
C GLY A 19 34.31 -18.07 2.95
N SER A 20 34.08 -18.57 1.73
CA SER A 20 32.93 -18.10 0.93
C SER A 20 31.84 -19.16 0.64
N ALA A 21 31.91 -20.35 1.22
CA ALA A 21 31.02 -21.46 0.83
C ALA A 21 29.95 -21.87 1.86
N VAL A 22 29.70 -21.10 2.92
CA VAL A 22 28.76 -21.53 3.99
C VAL A 22 27.41 -20.79 3.96
N ALA A 23 27.22 -19.77 3.11
CA ALA A 23 25.96 -19.03 3.03
C ALA A 23 24.92 -19.63 2.05
N ALA A 24 25.27 -20.62 1.23
CA ALA A 24 24.47 -21.05 0.07
C ALA A 24 23.27 -21.97 0.38
N ASP A 25 23.08 -22.44 1.62
CA ASP A 25 22.03 -23.45 1.94
C ASP A 25 21.02 -23.01 3.01
N GLN A 26 21.10 -21.77 3.52
CA GLN A 26 20.14 -21.31 4.52
C GLN A 26 18.81 -20.97 3.86
N LYS A 27 17.75 -21.74 4.18
CA LYS A 27 16.40 -21.51 3.69
C LYS A 27 15.61 -20.56 4.59
N PHE A 28 14.91 -19.64 3.98
CA PHE A 28 14.02 -18.69 4.66
C PHE A 28 12.58 -18.87 4.16
N THR A 29 11.63 -18.80 5.08
CA THR A 29 10.21 -18.79 4.74
C THR A 29 9.55 -17.63 5.43
N PHE A 30 8.94 -16.73 4.65
CA PHE A 30 8.25 -15.54 5.16
C PHE A 30 6.76 -15.62 4.92
N LYS A 31 5.99 -14.98 5.78
CA LYS A 31 4.55 -14.79 5.64
C LYS A 31 4.27 -13.41 5.09
N LEU A 32 3.49 -13.33 4.01
CA LEU A 32 2.97 -12.10 3.45
C LEU A 32 1.47 -12.03 3.68
N SER A 33 0.99 -10.97 4.32
CA SER A 33 -0.43 -10.74 4.61
C SER A 33 -0.97 -9.52 3.85
N HIS A 34 -2.22 -9.61 3.42
CA HIS A 34 -3.01 -8.47 2.94
C HIS A 34 -4.51 -8.69 3.18
N GLN A 35 -5.30 -7.61 3.13
CA GLN A 35 -6.72 -7.65 3.47
C GLN A 35 -7.66 -7.97 2.30
N MET A 36 -7.17 -7.89 1.05
CA MET A 36 -8.02 -8.03 -0.14
C MET A 36 -8.35 -9.49 -0.46
N ALA A 37 -9.45 -9.69 -1.18
CA ALA A 37 -9.93 -11.00 -1.62
C ALA A 37 -8.94 -11.70 -2.56
N PRO A 38 -9.02 -13.04 -2.72
CA PRO A 38 -8.08 -13.82 -3.55
C PRO A 38 -8.12 -13.48 -5.05
N ASP A 39 -9.17 -12.87 -5.53
CA ASP A 39 -9.34 -12.43 -6.93
C ASP A 39 -8.97 -10.96 -7.17
N HIS A 40 -8.57 -10.22 -6.14
CA HIS A 40 -8.15 -8.81 -6.25
C HIS A 40 -6.71 -8.68 -6.80
N THR A 41 -6.42 -7.58 -7.50
CA THR A 41 -5.09 -7.24 -8.06
C THR A 41 -3.96 -7.46 -7.05
N LEU A 42 -4.10 -7.00 -5.81
CA LEU A 42 -3.05 -7.13 -4.78
C LEU A 42 -2.71 -8.59 -4.44
N GLN A 43 -3.64 -9.54 -4.56
CA GLN A 43 -3.33 -10.96 -4.42
C GLN A 43 -2.43 -11.45 -5.56
N LEU A 44 -2.74 -11.03 -6.80
CA LEU A 44 -1.94 -11.43 -7.96
C LEU A 44 -0.53 -10.84 -7.89
N VAL A 45 -0.40 -9.60 -7.43
CA VAL A 45 0.89 -8.93 -7.19
C VAL A 45 1.68 -9.64 -6.08
N ALA A 46 1.02 -10.01 -4.97
CA ALA A 46 1.64 -10.76 -3.89
C ALA A 46 2.18 -12.13 -4.35
N LEU A 47 1.41 -12.84 -5.17
CA LEU A 47 1.83 -14.11 -5.76
C LEU A 47 2.99 -13.93 -6.74
N LYS A 48 2.95 -12.88 -7.58
CA LYS A 48 4.04 -12.54 -8.50
C LYS A 48 5.32 -12.19 -7.75
N PHE A 49 5.22 -11.39 -6.69
CA PHE A 49 6.38 -11.13 -5.83
C PHE A 49 6.95 -12.42 -5.22
N ALA A 50 6.10 -13.29 -4.68
CA ALA A 50 6.53 -14.57 -4.11
C ALA A 50 7.23 -15.48 -5.13
N GLU A 51 6.73 -15.53 -6.37
CA GLU A 51 7.34 -16.24 -7.50
C GLU A 51 8.74 -15.67 -7.81
N LEU A 52 8.84 -14.34 -7.99
CA LEU A 52 10.09 -13.65 -8.31
C LEU A 52 11.15 -13.81 -7.20
N VAL A 53 10.73 -13.73 -5.93
CA VAL A 53 11.64 -13.98 -4.80
C VAL A 53 12.21 -15.39 -4.85
N LYS A 54 11.34 -16.40 -5.05
CA LYS A 54 11.77 -17.79 -5.17
C LYS A 54 12.75 -18.00 -6.33
N GLU A 55 12.43 -17.43 -7.50
CA GLU A 55 13.28 -17.49 -8.69
C GLU A 55 14.66 -16.87 -8.45
N LYS A 56 14.68 -15.60 -8.00
CA LYS A 56 15.93 -14.83 -7.81
C LYS A 56 16.82 -15.35 -6.68
N THR A 57 16.28 -16.18 -5.79
CA THR A 57 17.04 -16.78 -4.69
C THR A 57 17.30 -18.28 -4.89
N GLY A 58 17.04 -18.82 -6.08
CA GLY A 58 17.19 -20.26 -6.35
C GLY A 58 16.35 -21.15 -5.43
N GLY A 59 15.23 -20.64 -4.91
CA GLY A 59 14.34 -21.34 -3.99
C GLY A 59 14.76 -21.31 -2.52
N ASN A 60 15.83 -20.59 -2.17
CA ASN A 60 16.29 -20.47 -0.79
C ASN A 60 15.42 -19.51 0.04
N VAL A 61 14.74 -18.55 -0.59
CA VAL A 61 13.72 -17.72 0.05
C VAL A 61 12.34 -18.02 -0.55
N THR A 62 11.38 -18.33 0.31
CA THR A 62 9.99 -18.57 -0.08
C THR A 62 9.06 -17.64 0.68
N VAL A 63 7.99 -17.18 0.01
CA VAL A 63 6.96 -16.31 0.59
C VAL A 63 5.61 -17.02 0.51
N LYS A 64 4.95 -17.18 1.67
CA LYS A 64 3.59 -17.73 1.77
C LYS A 64 2.60 -16.56 1.87
N VAL A 65 1.66 -16.48 0.93
CA VAL A 65 0.67 -15.39 0.86
C VAL A 65 -0.60 -15.76 1.61
N PHE A 66 -1.09 -14.82 2.43
CA PHE A 66 -2.30 -14.93 3.27
C PHE A 66 -3.25 -13.77 2.93
N PRO A 67 -4.23 -13.97 2.04
CA PRO A 67 -5.22 -12.97 1.67
C PRO A 67 -6.34 -12.81 2.71
N SER A 68 -7.29 -11.91 2.42
CA SER A 68 -8.57 -11.72 3.14
C SER A 68 -8.42 -11.41 4.63
N GLY A 69 -7.29 -10.79 5.04
CA GLY A 69 -7.04 -10.49 6.43
C GLY A 69 -6.84 -11.73 7.32
N ALA A 70 -6.44 -12.88 6.73
CA ALA A 70 -6.28 -14.13 7.45
C ALA A 70 -5.28 -14.08 8.62
N LEU A 71 -4.34 -13.12 8.62
CA LEU A 71 -3.39 -12.88 9.71
C LEU A 71 -3.69 -11.60 10.52
N GLY A 72 -4.85 -11.00 10.33
CA GLY A 72 -5.30 -9.78 11.00
C GLY A 72 -5.78 -8.71 10.01
N ALA A 73 -6.49 -7.71 10.52
CA ALA A 73 -6.90 -6.54 9.75
C ALA A 73 -5.65 -5.73 9.31
N GLU A 74 -5.84 -4.77 8.40
CA GLU A 74 -4.72 -4.01 7.84
C GLU A 74 -3.93 -3.22 8.90
N LYS A 75 -4.62 -2.66 9.88
CA LYS A 75 -4.01 -2.01 11.04
C LYS A 75 -3.15 -2.98 11.87
N ASP A 76 -3.63 -4.22 12.04
CA ASP A 76 -2.89 -5.27 12.75
C ASP A 76 -1.65 -5.70 11.94
N ASN A 77 -1.77 -5.75 10.61
CA ASN A 77 -0.64 -6.04 9.73
C ASN A 77 0.45 -4.96 9.84
N ALA A 78 0.08 -3.67 9.86
CA ALA A 78 1.03 -2.57 10.08
C ALA A 78 1.73 -2.68 11.46
N ALA A 79 0.97 -2.97 12.52
CA ALA A 79 1.51 -3.18 13.86
C ALA A 79 2.40 -4.43 13.94
N GLY A 80 2.00 -5.51 13.25
CA GLY A 80 2.76 -6.77 13.15
C GLY A 80 4.12 -6.59 12.44
N LEU A 81 4.16 -5.84 11.33
CA LEU A 81 5.41 -5.47 10.66
C LEU A 81 6.33 -4.67 11.57
N LYS A 82 5.78 -3.67 12.30
CA LYS A 82 6.53 -2.83 13.23
C LYS A 82 7.15 -3.64 14.38
N SER A 83 6.41 -4.59 14.93
CA SER A 83 6.87 -5.44 16.03
C SER A 83 7.72 -6.65 15.58
N GLY A 84 7.74 -6.97 14.29
CA GLY A 84 8.40 -8.16 13.75
C GLY A 84 7.60 -9.46 13.91
N LEU A 85 6.30 -9.39 14.29
CA LEU A 85 5.39 -10.53 14.34
C LEU A 85 4.90 -10.95 12.93
N LEU A 86 4.86 -10.02 12.00
CA LEU A 86 4.61 -10.25 10.57
C LEU A 86 5.89 -9.96 9.79
N ASP A 87 6.23 -10.83 8.85
CA ASP A 87 7.44 -10.68 8.03
C ASP A 87 7.24 -9.66 6.90
N ILE A 88 6.20 -9.86 6.08
CA ILE A 88 5.89 -9.06 4.89
C ILE A 88 4.40 -8.72 4.90
N GLY A 89 4.05 -7.53 4.45
CA GLY A 89 2.66 -7.08 4.31
C GLY A 89 2.47 -6.19 3.09
N ILE A 90 1.32 -6.30 2.45
CA ILE A 90 0.81 -5.23 1.59
C ILE A 90 -0.12 -4.40 2.46
N VAL A 91 0.32 -3.17 2.76
CA VAL A 91 -0.34 -2.25 3.70
C VAL A 91 -0.51 -0.89 3.03
N ALA A 92 -1.71 -0.35 3.08
CA ALA A 92 -1.99 0.95 2.50
C ALA A 92 -1.23 2.07 3.22
N VAL A 93 -0.76 3.07 2.46
CA VAL A 93 0.01 4.19 3.00
C VAL A 93 -0.77 4.95 4.08
N GLU A 94 -2.08 4.98 3.99
CA GLU A 94 -2.96 5.62 4.98
C GLU A 94 -2.91 5.00 6.40
N GLN A 95 -2.28 3.85 6.58
CA GLN A 95 -2.08 3.25 7.91
C GLN A 95 -0.86 3.83 8.65
N TYR A 96 0.11 4.36 7.91
CA TYR A 96 1.35 4.89 8.50
C TYR A 96 1.21 6.25 9.20
N PRO A 97 0.28 7.18 8.85
CA PRO A 97 0.15 8.46 9.54
C PRO A 97 -0.08 8.35 11.05
N SER A 98 -0.61 7.23 11.54
CA SER A 98 -0.71 6.95 12.98
C SER A 98 0.66 6.81 13.67
N PHE A 99 1.73 6.52 12.92
CA PHE A 99 3.11 6.36 13.41
C PHE A 99 4.03 7.45 12.85
N VAL A 100 3.77 7.89 11.62
CA VAL A 100 4.58 8.82 10.83
C VAL A 100 3.62 9.81 10.15
N PRO A 101 3.18 10.87 10.85
CA PRO A 101 2.17 11.81 10.33
C PRO A 101 2.50 12.32 8.93
N GLU A 102 3.78 12.57 8.66
CA GLU A 102 4.27 13.09 7.37
C GLU A 102 3.99 12.15 6.19
N SER A 103 3.78 10.86 6.43
CA SER A 103 3.42 9.90 5.35
C SER A 103 2.07 10.21 4.70
N ALA A 104 1.21 10.99 5.40
CA ALA A 104 -0.06 11.45 4.85
C ALA A 104 0.09 12.26 3.55
N VAL A 105 1.29 12.81 3.27
CA VAL A 105 1.54 13.58 2.04
C VAL A 105 1.28 12.76 0.78
N LEU A 106 1.43 11.44 0.81
CA LEU A 106 1.21 10.55 -0.34
C LEU A 106 -0.27 10.11 -0.49
N VAL A 107 -1.15 10.50 0.42
CA VAL A 107 -2.58 10.14 0.40
C VAL A 107 -3.48 11.36 0.58
N LEU A 108 -3.03 12.52 0.11
CA LEU A 108 -3.83 13.74 0.12
C LEU A 108 -4.93 13.66 -0.95
N PRO A 109 -6.17 14.10 -0.64
CA PRO A 109 -7.24 14.15 -1.63
C PRO A 109 -6.87 15.02 -2.83
N TYR A 110 -7.18 14.54 -4.04
CA TYR A 110 -6.88 15.23 -5.30
C TYR A 110 -5.41 15.57 -5.56
N LEU A 111 -4.49 14.86 -4.89
CA LEU A 111 -3.06 14.97 -5.13
C LEU A 111 -2.69 14.54 -6.54
N TYR A 112 -3.20 13.38 -6.95
CA TYR A 112 -2.87 12.73 -8.22
C TYR A 112 -3.85 13.13 -9.32
N THR A 113 -3.33 13.31 -10.54
CA THR A 113 -4.12 13.69 -11.73
C THR A 113 -4.48 12.49 -12.60
N ASP A 114 -3.56 11.54 -12.74
CA ASP A 114 -3.63 10.36 -13.58
C ASP A 114 -2.63 9.29 -13.13
N TYR A 115 -2.62 8.12 -13.75
CA TYR A 115 -1.72 7.02 -13.40
C TYR A 115 -0.25 7.32 -13.68
N GLU A 116 0.05 8.12 -14.69
CA GLU A 116 1.42 8.52 -14.96
C GLU A 116 1.96 9.46 -13.87
N HIS A 117 1.11 10.35 -13.37
CA HIS A 117 1.46 11.20 -12.23
C HIS A 117 1.63 10.37 -10.94
N VAL A 118 0.78 9.37 -10.71
CA VAL A 118 0.96 8.40 -9.60
C VAL A 118 2.34 7.77 -9.66
N ASP A 119 2.69 7.20 -10.81
CA ASP A 119 4.00 6.55 -11.03
C ASP A 119 5.16 7.51 -10.75
N ARG A 120 5.11 8.74 -11.31
CA ARG A 120 6.16 9.76 -11.06
C ARG A 120 6.30 10.11 -9.59
N VAL A 121 5.19 10.27 -8.87
CA VAL A 121 5.22 10.63 -7.44
C VAL A 121 5.75 9.47 -6.60
N LEU A 122 5.28 8.23 -6.83
CA LEU A 122 5.67 7.07 -6.04
C LEU A 122 7.15 6.66 -6.27
N ASN A 123 7.72 7.01 -7.43
CA ASN A 123 9.14 6.81 -7.73
C ASN A 123 10.02 8.04 -7.44
N SER A 124 9.45 9.12 -6.88
CA SER A 124 10.16 10.36 -6.58
C SER A 124 11.00 10.30 -5.30
N ASP A 125 11.84 11.32 -5.12
CA ASP A 125 12.61 11.48 -3.87
C ASP A 125 11.69 11.79 -2.67
N VAL A 126 10.49 12.34 -2.88
CA VAL A 126 9.51 12.54 -1.80
C VAL A 126 9.04 11.18 -1.25
N ALA A 127 8.71 10.23 -2.12
CA ALA A 127 8.31 8.88 -1.71
C ALA A 127 9.46 8.14 -1.02
N LYS A 128 10.70 8.29 -1.49
CA LYS A 128 11.89 7.71 -0.85
C LYS A 128 12.13 8.30 0.55
N ASP A 129 11.93 9.61 0.72
CA ASP A 129 12.02 10.27 2.03
C ASP A 129 10.95 9.73 2.98
N VAL A 130 9.70 9.58 2.50
CA VAL A 130 8.61 8.98 3.28
C VAL A 130 8.93 7.54 3.66
N ALA A 131 9.42 6.70 2.74
CA ALA A 131 9.83 5.33 3.02
C ALA A 131 10.95 5.26 4.07
N THR A 132 11.90 6.20 4.01
CA THR A 132 13.00 6.32 4.98
C THR A 132 12.45 6.67 6.37
N MET A 133 11.57 7.68 6.47
CA MET A 133 10.93 8.06 7.73
C MET A 133 10.10 6.92 8.33
N ILE A 134 9.36 6.17 7.50
CA ILE A 134 8.63 4.97 7.94
C ILE A 134 9.61 3.99 8.57
N ARG A 135 10.71 3.66 7.89
CA ARG A 135 11.70 2.71 8.40
C ARG A 135 12.33 3.17 9.71
N GLU A 136 12.74 4.43 9.80
CA GLU A 136 13.43 4.97 10.98
C GLU A 136 12.54 5.04 12.21
N LYS A 137 11.26 5.43 12.03
CA LYS A 137 10.32 5.59 13.14
C LYS A 137 9.59 4.29 13.52
N THR A 138 9.55 3.27 12.65
CA THR A 138 8.71 2.09 12.85
C THR A 138 9.41 0.75 12.69
N ASN A 139 10.63 0.70 12.16
CA ASN A 139 11.29 -0.54 11.73
C ASN A 139 10.52 -1.31 10.61
N ILE A 140 9.67 -0.62 9.86
CA ILE A 140 9.02 -1.16 8.66
C ILE A 140 9.82 -0.69 7.45
N ARG A 141 10.29 -1.62 6.66
CA ARG A 141 10.99 -1.35 5.41
C ARG A 141 10.00 -1.41 4.25
N VAL A 142 9.74 -0.29 3.62
CA VAL A 142 9.03 -0.24 2.34
C VAL A 142 10.00 -0.77 1.27
N LEU A 143 9.62 -1.87 0.62
CA LEU A 143 10.38 -2.44 -0.51
C LEU A 143 10.02 -1.71 -1.81
N THR A 144 8.73 -1.41 -1.99
CA THR A 144 8.21 -0.56 -3.06
C THR A 144 6.82 -0.03 -2.71
N PHE A 145 6.41 1.05 -3.37
CA PHE A 145 5.01 1.49 -3.38
C PHE A 145 4.27 0.78 -4.52
N LEU A 146 3.00 0.49 -4.31
CA LEU A 146 2.12 -0.14 -5.27
C LEU A 146 0.96 0.82 -5.54
N PRO A 147 0.78 1.31 -6.78
CA PRO A 147 -0.35 2.15 -7.12
C PRO A 147 -1.66 1.39 -7.01
N LEU A 148 -2.73 2.10 -6.70
CA LEU A 148 -4.10 1.59 -6.79
C LEU A 148 -4.91 2.39 -7.82
N ALA A 149 -6.13 1.94 -8.10
CA ALA A 149 -7.07 2.70 -8.89
C ALA A 149 -7.59 3.93 -8.11
N PHE A 150 -8.02 4.97 -8.84
CA PHE A 150 -8.68 6.12 -8.23
C PHE A 150 -9.97 5.71 -7.52
N ARG A 151 -10.09 6.13 -6.26
CA ARG A 151 -11.19 5.80 -5.37
C ARG A 151 -12.43 6.61 -5.72
N GLN A 152 -13.58 5.94 -5.63
CA GLN A 152 -14.90 6.49 -5.88
C GLN A 152 -15.75 6.43 -4.61
N MET A 153 -16.80 7.21 -4.55
CA MET A 153 -17.77 7.12 -3.47
C MET A 153 -18.98 6.27 -3.89
N PHE A 154 -19.32 5.28 -3.09
CA PHE A 154 -20.46 4.41 -3.31
C PHE A 154 -21.49 4.63 -2.20
N THR A 155 -22.72 4.87 -2.56
CA THR A 155 -23.77 5.24 -1.59
C THR A 155 -24.98 4.31 -1.70
N VAL A 156 -25.65 4.08 -0.56
CA VAL A 156 -26.77 3.14 -0.44
C VAL A 156 -28.04 3.70 -1.09
N ASP A 157 -28.37 4.96 -0.81
CA ASP A 157 -29.67 5.52 -1.13
C ASP A 157 -29.66 6.99 -1.60
N LYS A 158 -28.48 7.59 -1.79
CA LYS A 158 -28.32 9.00 -2.15
C LYS A 158 -27.28 9.20 -3.26
N GLU A 159 -27.63 9.97 -4.29
CA GLU A 159 -26.69 10.50 -5.26
C GLU A 159 -25.82 11.59 -4.60
N VAL A 160 -24.55 11.64 -4.96
CA VAL A 160 -23.61 12.67 -4.51
C VAL A 160 -23.12 13.42 -5.75
N ARG A 161 -23.71 14.57 -6.02
CA ARG A 161 -23.39 15.42 -7.18
C ARG A 161 -22.42 16.56 -6.84
N THR A 162 -22.38 16.97 -5.59
CA THR A 162 -21.48 18.01 -5.07
C THR A 162 -20.98 17.62 -3.67
N ALA A 163 -19.94 18.27 -3.17
CA ALA A 163 -19.48 18.07 -1.79
C ALA A 163 -20.58 18.38 -0.76
N ALA A 164 -21.47 19.33 -1.03
CA ALA A 164 -22.58 19.67 -0.14
C ALA A 164 -23.56 18.49 0.09
N ASP A 165 -23.66 17.57 -0.87
CA ASP A 165 -24.51 16.39 -0.73
C ASP A 165 -24.01 15.39 0.32
N LEU A 166 -22.73 15.48 0.69
CA LEU A 166 -22.13 14.68 1.77
C LEU A 166 -22.49 15.19 3.17
N LYS A 167 -23.09 16.38 3.29
CA LYS A 167 -23.38 16.95 4.61
C LYS A 167 -24.24 16.01 5.45
N GLY A 168 -23.66 15.57 6.58
CA GLY A 168 -24.31 14.66 7.53
C GLY A 168 -24.40 13.19 7.08
N LEU A 169 -23.92 12.85 5.87
CA LEU A 169 -23.93 11.47 5.39
C LEU A 169 -22.85 10.64 6.12
N LYS A 170 -23.27 9.52 6.72
CA LYS A 170 -22.37 8.59 7.37
C LYS A 170 -21.58 7.81 6.30
N MET A 171 -20.35 8.21 6.06
CA MET A 171 -19.46 7.55 5.11
C MET A 171 -18.49 6.64 5.86
N ARG A 172 -18.53 5.33 5.56
CA ARG A 172 -17.45 4.45 6.04
C ARG A 172 -16.15 4.89 5.39
N VAL A 173 -15.14 5.05 6.21
CA VAL A 173 -13.74 5.26 5.80
C VAL A 173 -12.83 4.22 6.45
N PRO A 174 -11.62 3.97 5.93
CA PRO A 174 -10.61 3.19 6.64
C PRO A 174 -10.32 3.76 8.04
N GLU A 175 -9.79 2.95 8.95
CA GLU A 175 -9.32 3.38 10.27
C GLU A 175 -8.03 4.22 10.16
N SER A 176 -8.14 5.34 9.48
CA SER A 176 -7.02 6.22 9.14
C SER A 176 -7.35 7.69 9.42
N PRO A 177 -6.47 8.41 10.15
CA PRO A 177 -6.72 9.80 10.51
C PRO A 177 -6.79 10.74 9.29
N ILE A 178 -6.08 10.44 8.19
CA ILE A 178 -6.14 11.28 6.98
C ILE A 178 -7.50 11.18 6.29
N TYR A 179 -8.10 9.97 6.21
CA TYR A 179 -9.44 9.81 5.63
C TYR A 179 -10.51 10.47 6.50
N VAL A 180 -10.40 10.35 7.83
CA VAL A 180 -11.29 11.05 8.76
C VAL A 180 -11.22 12.57 8.55
N ALA A 181 -10.01 13.13 8.43
CA ALA A 181 -9.81 14.56 8.19
C ALA A 181 -10.41 15.00 6.84
N ALA A 182 -10.13 14.26 5.76
CA ALA A 182 -10.62 14.55 4.42
C ALA A 182 -12.15 14.52 4.33
N PHE A 183 -12.78 13.46 4.86
CA PHE A 183 -14.23 13.33 4.79
C PHE A 183 -14.97 14.31 5.68
N LYS A 184 -14.37 14.77 6.80
CA LYS A 184 -14.87 15.91 7.56
C LYS A 184 -14.85 17.20 6.74
N GLN A 185 -13.79 17.47 6.00
CA GLN A 185 -13.72 18.65 5.12
C GLN A 185 -14.75 18.58 3.97
N PHE A 186 -15.07 17.39 3.46
CA PHE A 186 -16.19 17.21 2.53
C PHE A 186 -17.58 17.40 3.18
N GLY A 187 -17.66 17.52 4.51
CA GLY A 187 -18.92 17.70 5.24
C GLY A 187 -19.61 16.38 5.64
N ALA A 188 -19.02 15.24 5.33
CA ALA A 188 -19.53 13.93 5.75
C ALA A 188 -19.34 13.67 7.24
N VAL A 189 -20.02 12.65 7.74
CA VAL A 189 -19.76 12.03 9.05
C VAL A 189 -18.91 10.76 8.80
N PRO A 190 -17.57 10.85 8.91
CA PRO A 190 -16.73 9.67 8.70
C PRO A 190 -16.95 8.65 9.81
N THR A 191 -17.13 7.39 9.41
CA THR A 191 -17.32 6.23 10.27
C THR A 191 -16.17 5.25 10.04
N PRO A 192 -15.07 5.33 10.82
CA PRO A 192 -13.93 4.45 10.65
C PRO A 192 -14.30 3.01 11.01
N LEU A 193 -14.10 2.07 10.08
CA LEU A 193 -14.37 0.63 10.27
C LEU A 193 -13.33 -0.19 9.49
N ALA A 194 -12.96 -1.34 10.04
CA ALA A 194 -12.13 -2.32 9.35
C ALA A 194 -12.81 -2.83 8.06
N TRP A 195 -12.00 -3.25 7.07
CA TRP A 195 -12.55 -3.64 5.76
C TRP A 195 -13.56 -4.79 5.84
N GLY A 196 -13.30 -5.80 6.67
CA GLY A 196 -14.19 -6.96 6.83
C GLY A 196 -15.58 -6.62 7.42
N GLU A 197 -15.76 -5.43 8.02
CA GLU A 197 -17.03 -4.99 8.63
C GLU A 197 -17.92 -4.19 7.66
N VAL A 198 -17.39 -3.80 6.50
CA VAL A 198 -18.03 -2.81 5.60
C VAL A 198 -19.36 -3.30 5.05
N TYR A 199 -19.43 -4.55 4.58
CA TYR A 199 -20.65 -5.11 4.01
C TYR A 199 -21.82 -5.05 5.04
N ALA A 200 -21.58 -5.54 6.24
CA ALA A 200 -22.57 -5.53 7.32
C ALA A 200 -22.94 -4.11 7.74
N ALA A 201 -21.97 -3.18 7.81
CA ALA A 201 -22.22 -1.78 8.16
C ALA A 201 -23.12 -1.06 7.15
N LEU A 202 -22.95 -1.31 5.86
CA LEU A 202 -23.82 -0.77 4.80
C LEU A 202 -25.21 -1.43 4.84
N GLN A 203 -25.26 -2.76 4.97
CA GLN A 203 -26.50 -3.52 5.02
C GLN A 203 -27.41 -3.12 6.20
N THR A 204 -26.80 -2.92 7.38
CA THR A 204 -27.51 -2.55 8.61
C THR A 204 -27.75 -1.03 8.75
N GLY A 205 -27.17 -0.21 7.87
CA GLY A 205 -27.31 1.24 7.91
C GLY A 205 -26.43 1.96 8.93
N VAL A 206 -25.45 1.29 9.54
CA VAL A 206 -24.39 1.91 10.36
C VAL A 206 -23.62 2.93 9.53
N ALA A 207 -23.34 2.59 8.27
CA ALA A 207 -22.86 3.51 7.25
C ALA A 207 -23.87 3.61 6.08
N LYS A 208 -23.92 4.76 5.42
CA LYS A 208 -24.77 5.06 4.26
C LYS A 208 -23.98 5.19 2.97
N GLY A 209 -22.67 5.07 3.05
CA GLY A 209 -21.77 5.03 1.93
C GLY A 209 -20.41 4.51 2.33
N VAL A 210 -19.65 4.17 1.31
CA VAL A 210 -18.24 3.71 1.40
C VAL A 210 -17.47 4.34 0.25
N GLU A 211 -16.18 4.50 0.43
CA GLU A 211 -15.28 4.91 -0.61
C GLU A 211 -14.20 3.83 -0.80
N ASN A 212 -13.89 3.50 -2.03
CA ASN A 212 -12.79 2.62 -2.41
C ASN A 212 -12.63 2.58 -3.93
N THR A 213 -11.66 1.77 -4.40
CA THR A 213 -11.49 1.47 -5.82
C THR A 213 -12.66 0.64 -6.36
N PRO A 214 -13.03 0.78 -7.64
CA PRO A 214 -14.09 -0.02 -8.26
C PRO A 214 -13.86 -1.53 -8.11
N GLU A 215 -12.62 -2.00 -8.27
CA GLU A 215 -12.27 -3.41 -8.10
C GLU A 215 -12.54 -3.91 -6.67
N ALA A 216 -12.15 -3.15 -5.65
CA ALA A 216 -12.39 -3.52 -4.26
C ALA A 216 -13.89 -3.63 -3.95
N ILE A 217 -14.71 -2.73 -4.48
CA ILE A 217 -16.18 -2.80 -4.35
C ILE A 217 -16.72 -4.08 -4.99
N GLN A 218 -16.23 -4.41 -6.18
CA GLN A 218 -16.67 -5.60 -6.92
C GLN A 218 -16.28 -6.89 -6.22
N THR A 219 -15.02 -7.04 -5.82
CA THR A 219 -14.50 -8.27 -5.20
C THR A 219 -15.03 -8.51 -3.78
N ALA A 220 -15.47 -7.44 -3.09
CA ALA A 220 -16.16 -7.53 -1.80
C ALA A 220 -17.69 -7.55 -1.91
N SER A 221 -18.25 -7.64 -3.13
CA SER A 221 -19.69 -7.66 -3.40
C SER A 221 -20.47 -6.46 -2.84
N LEU A 222 -19.82 -5.33 -2.61
CA LEU A 222 -20.46 -4.14 -2.01
C LEU A 222 -21.49 -3.48 -2.94
N GLN A 223 -21.49 -3.78 -4.24
CA GLN A 223 -22.53 -3.39 -5.18
C GLN A 223 -23.90 -4.02 -4.88
N GLU A 224 -23.97 -5.02 -4.00
CA GLU A 224 -25.25 -5.61 -3.56
C GLU A 224 -25.95 -4.76 -2.50
N VAL A 225 -25.17 -3.94 -1.77
CA VAL A 225 -25.63 -3.11 -0.66
C VAL A 225 -25.46 -1.60 -0.92
N THR A 226 -25.08 -1.22 -2.15
CA THR A 226 -24.99 0.18 -2.61
C THR A 226 -25.80 0.34 -3.91
N LYS A 227 -26.24 1.56 -4.20
CA LYS A 227 -27.06 1.88 -5.39
C LYS A 227 -26.31 2.77 -6.39
N TYR A 228 -25.44 3.63 -5.89
CA TYR A 228 -24.82 4.68 -6.69
C TYR A 228 -23.30 4.54 -6.68
N MET A 229 -22.68 4.70 -7.85
CA MET A 229 -21.27 4.92 -8.01
C MET A 229 -21.07 6.40 -8.39
N ASN A 230 -20.62 7.20 -7.43
CA ASN A 230 -20.35 8.62 -7.63
C ASN A 230 -18.88 8.75 -8.03
N VAL A 231 -18.61 9.14 -9.30
CA VAL A 231 -17.27 9.14 -9.92
C VAL A 231 -16.51 10.38 -9.47
N THR A 232 -16.05 10.35 -8.23
CA THR A 232 -15.37 11.49 -7.59
C THR A 232 -13.88 11.54 -7.85
N ASN A 233 -13.21 10.41 -8.11
CA ASN A 233 -11.75 10.30 -8.22
C ASN A 233 -11.03 11.12 -7.12
N HIS A 234 -11.59 11.11 -5.91
CA HIS A 234 -11.21 12.03 -4.85
C HIS A 234 -9.86 11.71 -4.23
N LEU A 235 -9.39 10.49 -4.41
CA LEU A 235 -8.16 10.02 -3.83
C LEU A 235 -7.62 8.83 -4.63
N GLU A 236 -6.33 8.74 -4.77
CA GLU A 236 -5.58 7.53 -5.01
C GLU A 236 -4.91 7.16 -3.69
N GLY A 237 -5.07 5.92 -3.25
CA GLY A 237 -4.56 5.46 -1.97
C GLY A 237 -3.51 4.38 -2.18
N PRO A 238 -2.24 4.76 -2.47
CA PRO A 238 -1.22 3.77 -2.77
C PRO A 238 -1.00 2.84 -1.59
N THR A 239 -0.63 1.61 -1.88
CA THR A 239 -0.19 0.65 -0.88
C THR A 239 1.33 0.51 -0.89
N THR A 240 1.86 -0.19 0.10
CA THR A 240 3.26 -0.57 0.14
C THR A 240 3.40 -2.08 0.17
N LEU A 241 4.33 -2.61 -0.58
CA LEU A 241 4.90 -3.92 -0.29
C LEU A 241 6.02 -3.70 0.73
N SER A 242 5.77 -4.05 1.97
CA SER A 242 6.64 -3.75 3.11
C SER A 242 7.08 -5.00 3.85
N MET A 243 8.25 -4.93 4.45
CA MET A 243 8.83 -6.00 5.26
C MET A 243 9.26 -5.47 6.62
N SER A 244 9.17 -6.29 7.68
CA SER A 244 9.85 -6.00 8.93
C SER A 244 11.35 -5.84 8.69
N ASP A 245 11.92 -4.70 9.11
CA ASP A 245 13.36 -4.44 8.95
C ASP A 245 14.22 -5.46 9.72
N GLN A 246 13.68 -6.01 10.81
CA GLN A 246 14.32 -7.11 11.55
C GLN A 246 14.39 -8.39 10.72
N ALA A 247 13.31 -8.76 10.02
CA ALA A 247 13.29 -9.93 9.16
C ALA A 247 14.19 -9.74 7.93
N PHE A 248 14.17 -8.53 7.33
CA PHE A 248 15.04 -8.19 6.22
C PHE A 248 16.53 -8.29 6.55
N LYS A 249 16.94 -7.78 7.71
CA LYS A 249 18.34 -7.80 8.17
C LYS A 249 18.88 -9.20 8.49
N LYS A 250 18.03 -10.21 8.68
CA LYS A 250 18.43 -11.61 8.85
C LYS A 250 18.91 -12.26 7.55
N LEU A 251 18.53 -11.67 6.42
CA LEU A 251 18.89 -12.19 5.10
C LEU A 251 20.33 -11.84 4.75
N PRO A 252 21.07 -12.74 4.06
CA PRO A 252 22.32 -12.39 3.39
C PRO A 252 22.12 -11.25 2.39
N PRO A 253 23.15 -10.41 2.12
CA PRO A 253 23.03 -9.26 1.21
C PRO A 253 22.51 -9.63 -0.18
N GLU A 254 22.88 -10.78 -0.71
CA GLU A 254 22.41 -11.29 -2.00
C GLU A 254 20.89 -11.51 -2.02
N TYR A 255 20.30 -12.06 -0.94
CA TYR A 255 18.84 -12.24 -0.83
C TYR A 255 18.13 -10.94 -0.53
N GLN A 256 18.75 -10.02 0.21
CA GLN A 256 18.21 -8.65 0.37
C GLN A 256 18.05 -7.97 -0.99
N ASN A 257 19.08 -8.03 -1.83
CA ASN A 257 19.05 -7.47 -3.19
C ASN A 257 18.02 -8.17 -4.07
N ALA A 258 17.89 -9.49 -3.95
CA ALA A 258 16.88 -10.27 -4.68
C ALA A 258 15.46 -9.85 -4.32
N LEU A 259 15.15 -9.62 -3.03
CA LEU A 259 13.83 -9.14 -2.58
C LEU A 259 13.53 -7.74 -3.11
N VAL A 260 14.50 -6.83 -3.07
CA VAL A 260 14.32 -5.46 -3.60
C VAL A 260 14.08 -5.51 -5.11
N ALA A 261 14.85 -6.31 -5.85
CA ALA A 261 14.64 -6.48 -7.29
C ALA A 261 13.28 -7.11 -7.62
N ALA A 262 12.85 -8.13 -6.85
CA ALA A 262 11.54 -8.74 -7.00
C ALA A 262 10.39 -7.75 -6.74
N ALA A 263 10.54 -6.87 -5.74
CA ALA A 263 9.57 -5.84 -5.43
C ALA A 263 9.42 -4.82 -6.56
N ALA A 264 10.52 -4.37 -7.15
CA ALA A 264 10.51 -3.44 -8.29
C ALA A 264 9.87 -4.06 -9.56
N GLU A 265 10.05 -5.38 -9.78
CA GLU A 265 9.37 -6.06 -10.90
C GLU A 265 7.88 -6.28 -10.61
N ALA A 266 7.52 -6.57 -9.35
CA ALA A 266 6.13 -6.71 -8.93
C ALA A 266 5.35 -5.40 -9.05
N GLU A 267 5.98 -4.24 -8.77
CA GLU A 267 5.39 -2.91 -8.96
C GLU A 267 5.03 -2.65 -10.43
N LYS A 268 5.94 -2.94 -11.37
CA LYS A 268 5.66 -2.78 -12.80
C LYS A 268 4.49 -3.64 -13.27
N TYR A 269 4.41 -4.87 -12.74
CA TYR A 269 3.29 -5.76 -13.00
C TYR A 269 1.99 -5.20 -12.42
N ASP A 270 2.04 -4.63 -11.20
CA ASP A 270 0.90 -4.04 -10.51
C ASP A 270 0.29 -2.88 -11.30
N LEU A 271 1.08 -1.90 -11.74
CA LEU A 271 0.58 -0.72 -12.45
C LEU A 271 -0.21 -1.12 -13.70
N GLN A 272 0.33 -2.04 -14.50
CA GLN A 272 -0.34 -2.51 -15.72
C GLN A 272 -1.66 -3.22 -15.39
N LEU A 273 -1.63 -4.07 -14.37
CA LEU A 273 -2.80 -4.84 -13.94
C LEU A 273 -3.88 -3.95 -13.34
N THR A 274 -3.49 -2.99 -12.48
CA THR A 274 -4.39 -2.02 -11.85
C THR A 274 -5.16 -1.21 -12.90
N ILE A 275 -4.49 -0.67 -13.93
CA ILE A 275 -5.16 0.08 -15.00
C ILE A 275 -6.17 -0.79 -15.74
N ALA A 276 -5.80 -2.03 -16.08
CA ALA A 276 -6.67 -2.94 -16.82
C ALA A 276 -7.90 -3.34 -15.99
N ARG A 277 -7.70 -3.68 -14.73
CA ARG A 277 -8.76 -4.17 -13.83
C ARG A 277 -9.67 -3.05 -13.32
N ASP A 278 -9.16 -1.82 -13.13
CA ASP A 278 -10.03 -0.66 -12.84
C ASP A 278 -11.04 -0.44 -13.98
N LYS A 279 -10.57 -0.48 -15.23
CA LYS A 279 -11.45 -0.36 -16.40
C LYS A 279 -12.51 -1.47 -16.42
N GLU A 280 -12.10 -2.71 -16.22
CA GLU A 280 -13.01 -3.86 -16.20
C GLU A 280 -14.04 -3.75 -15.06
N ALA A 281 -13.59 -3.42 -13.86
CA ALA A 281 -14.47 -3.27 -12.69
C ALA A 281 -15.49 -2.16 -12.89
N ARG A 282 -15.08 -1.00 -13.43
CA ARG A 282 -16.00 0.11 -13.76
C ARG A 282 -17.08 -0.33 -14.75
N GLU A 283 -16.72 -1.05 -15.82
CA GLU A 283 -17.71 -1.53 -16.78
C GLU A 283 -18.69 -2.52 -16.16
N LYS A 284 -18.23 -3.44 -15.33
CA LYS A 284 -19.11 -4.35 -14.58
C LYS A 284 -20.03 -3.63 -13.61
N LEU A 285 -19.52 -2.64 -12.88
CA LEU A 285 -20.31 -1.88 -11.90
C LEU A 285 -21.37 -1.00 -12.57
N LYS A 286 -21.11 -0.45 -13.76
CA LYS A 286 -22.09 0.31 -14.56
C LYS A 286 -23.35 -0.50 -14.88
N THR A 287 -23.26 -1.82 -14.95
CA THR A 287 -24.43 -2.68 -15.21
C THR A 287 -25.27 -2.94 -13.96
N LYS A 288 -24.75 -2.61 -12.77
CA LYS A 288 -25.39 -2.89 -11.47
C LYS A 288 -25.73 -1.65 -10.67
N LEU A 289 -25.02 -0.55 -10.90
CA LEU A 289 -25.14 0.68 -10.15
C LEU A 289 -25.52 1.86 -11.04
N THR A 290 -26.25 2.82 -10.50
CA THR A 290 -26.45 4.12 -11.14
C THR A 290 -25.16 4.92 -11.04
N VAL A 291 -24.60 5.30 -12.20
CA VAL A 291 -23.39 6.10 -12.27
C VAL A 291 -23.73 7.58 -12.20
N VAL A 292 -23.14 8.27 -11.25
CA VAL A 292 -23.27 9.72 -11.05
C VAL A 292 -21.96 10.40 -11.42
N GLN A 293 -22.03 11.49 -12.19
CA GLN A 293 -20.89 12.35 -12.51
C GLN A 293 -20.97 13.62 -11.66
N PRO A 294 -20.16 13.73 -10.58
CA PRO A 294 -20.19 14.88 -9.68
C PRO A 294 -19.49 16.11 -10.25
N ASP A 295 -19.83 17.28 -9.71
CA ASP A 295 -19.01 18.49 -9.84
C ASP A 295 -17.72 18.36 -9.01
N ILE A 296 -16.66 17.91 -9.65
CA ILE A 296 -15.34 17.69 -9.01
C ILE A 296 -14.77 19.00 -8.42
N ALA A 297 -15.07 20.16 -9.01
CA ALA A 297 -14.60 21.43 -8.50
C ALA A 297 -15.13 21.71 -7.08
N SER A 298 -16.38 21.33 -6.79
CA SER A 298 -16.97 21.47 -5.46
C SER A 298 -16.19 20.70 -4.38
N PHE A 299 -15.71 19.51 -4.72
CA PHE A 299 -14.90 18.66 -3.81
C PHE A 299 -13.49 19.21 -3.64
N LYS A 300 -12.82 19.59 -4.75
CA LYS A 300 -11.47 20.20 -4.68
C LYS A 300 -11.48 21.46 -3.83
N ASN A 301 -12.51 22.29 -3.97
CA ASN A 301 -12.66 23.54 -3.20
C ASN A 301 -12.91 23.30 -1.70
N ALA A 302 -13.48 22.14 -1.34
CA ALA A 302 -13.70 21.78 0.06
C ALA A 302 -12.41 21.38 0.80
N ILE A 303 -11.37 20.90 0.07
CA ILE A 303 -10.11 20.45 0.68
C ILE A 303 -9.14 21.63 0.90
N LYS A 304 -8.61 21.67 2.11
CA LYS A 304 -7.60 22.63 2.56
C LYS A 304 -6.46 21.84 3.23
N TYR A 305 -5.35 21.65 2.53
CA TYR A 305 -4.22 20.85 3.03
C TYR A 305 -3.58 21.48 4.29
N ASP A 306 -3.55 22.81 4.37
CA ASP A 306 -3.06 23.56 5.54
C ASP A 306 -3.91 23.36 6.81
N GLN A 307 -5.12 22.81 6.68
CA GLN A 307 -6.02 22.43 7.77
C GLN A 307 -5.99 20.92 8.07
N ILE A 308 -5.06 20.19 7.49
CA ILE A 308 -4.83 18.77 7.80
C ILE A 308 -3.65 18.68 8.76
N ASP A 309 -3.91 18.47 10.04
CA ASP A 309 -2.91 18.46 11.11
C ASP A 309 -1.71 17.54 10.83
N LEU A 310 -1.96 16.39 10.16
CA LEU A 310 -0.93 15.41 9.82
C LEU A 310 0.22 15.97 8.96
N VAL A 311 -0.05 17.00 8.16
CA VAL A 311 0.95 17.64 7.28
C VAL A 311 1.23 19.08 7.69
N SER A 312 0.80 19.52 8.88
CA SER A 312 0.94 20.89 9.37
C SER A 312 2.33 21.22 9.94
N SER A 313 3.17 20.21 10.24
CA SER A 313 4.56 20.41 10.65
C SER A 313 5.39 21.05 9.54
N ASP A 314 6.51 21.69 9.87
CA ASP A 314 7.40 22.30 8.87
C ASP A 314 7.87 21.24 7.84
N LYS A 315 8.19 20.02 8.30
CA LYS A 315 8.54 18.91 7.41
C LYS A 315 7.35 18.47 6.54
N GLY A 316 6.16 18.38 7.12
CA GLY A 316 4.93 18.08 6.38
C GLY A 316 4.66 19.11 5.28
N LYS A 317 4.73 20.39 5.60
CA LYS A 317 4.56 21.50 4.62
C LYS A 317 5.62 21.47 3.52
N GLU A 318 6.88 21.19 3.86
CA GLU A 318 7.95 21.00 2.88
C GLU A 318 7.63 19.87 1.90
N LEU A 319 7.22 18.70 2.43
CA LEU A 319 6.87 17.54 1.61
C LEU A 319 5.64 17.81 0.74
N VAL A 320 4.61 18.47 1.27
CA VAL A 320 3.43 18.89 0.48
C VAL A 320 3.85 19.79 -0.68
N LYS A 321 4.70 20.78 -0.43
CA LYS A 321 5.22 21.67 -1.50
C LYS A 321 5.99 20.88 -2.56
N ARG A 322 6.82 19.93 -2.15
CA ARG A 322 7.63 19.13 -3.08
C ARG A 322 6.77 18.19 -3.91
N VAL A 323 5.81 17.49 -3.30
CA VAL A 323 4.95 16.54 -4.04
C VAL A 323 4.05 17.28 -5.03
N LEU A 324 3.51 18.46 -4.68
CA LEU A 324 2.70 19.28 -5.58
C LEU A 324 3.50 19.91 -6.73
N ALA A 325 4.83 19.94 -6.66
CA ALA A 325 5.70 20.41 -7.73
C ALA A 325 6.02 19.32 -8.78
N ILE A 326 5.73 18.06 -8.50
CA ILE A 326 5.85 16.96 -9.46
C ILE A 326 4.68 17.07 -10.44
N LYS A 327 4.99 17.12 -11.74
CA LYS A 327 4.00 17.31 -12.81
C LYS A 327 4.00 16.09 -13.74
#